data_8154baa9d2f02f22510bd0bf75e0257b
#
_entry.id   8154baa9d2f02f22510bd0bf75e0257b
#
_cell.length_a   1.000
_cell.length_b   1.000
_cell.length_c   1.000
_cell.angle_alpha   90.00
_cell.angle_beta   90.00
_cell.angle_gamma   90.00
#
_symmetry.space_group_name_H-M   'P 1'
#
loop_
_entity.id
_entity.type
_entity.pdbx_description
1 polymer ?
#
loop_
_entity_poly.entity_id
_entity_poly.type
_entity_poly.pdbx_seq_one_letter_code
_entity_poly.pdbx_strand_id
1 'polypeptide(L)'
;MNRDLSYAAVMARKNEIMKAALGIDYQQYEQSPIAFDYHQMMNDTGFSLDDIFRIQRETKVGETPLFELRNLTESVRRTAPAGKGALILLKDEAANASGSFKDRRASISAYEAKKRGFSGMAAATSGNYGAAVASQARQR
;
A
#
# COMPACT_ATOMS: atom_id res chain seq x y z
N MET A 1 -36.17 -4.73 -5.98
CA MET A 1 -35.45 -4.01 -7.06
C MET A 1 -34.17 -4.79 -7.37
N ASN A 2 -34.09 -5.32 -8.58
CA ASN A 2 -32.87 -6.00 -9.01
C ASN A 2 -31.82 -4.92 -9.31
N ARG A 3 -30.78 -4.81 -8.48
CA ARG A 3 -29.68 -3.87 -8.73
C ARG A 3 -28.83 -4.42 -9.88
N ASP A 4 -28.58 -3.59 -10.90
CA ASP A 4 -27.58 -3.91 -11.92
C ASP A 4 -26.20 -3.97 -11.26
N LEU A 5 -25.60 -5.17 -11.25
CA LEU A 5 -24.28 -5.46 -10.71
C LEU A 5 -23.20 -5.60 -11.79
N SER A 6 -23.51 -5.18 -13.05
CA SER A 6 -22.51 -5.15 -14.10
C SER A 6 -21.33 -4.24 -13.70
N TYR A 7 -20.14 -4.55 -14.23
CA TYR A 7 -18.94 -3.75 -13.98
C TYR A 7 -19.16 -2.26 -14.28
N ALA A 8 -19.82 -1.95 -15.41
CA ALA A 8 -20.10 -0.56 -15.81
C ALA A 8 -21.01 0.15 -14.79
N ALA A 9 -22.08 -0.48 -14.32
CA ALA A 9 -23.00 0.09 -13.34
C ALA A 9 -22.33 0.28 -11.96
N VAL A 10 -21.48 -0.65 -11.53
CA VAL A 10 -20.71 -0.53 -10.28
C VAL A 10 -19.69 0.59 -10.39
N MET A 11 -18.94 0.68 -11.48
CA MET A 11 -17.94 1.72 -11.69
C MET A 11 -18.54 3.12 -11.81
N ALA A 12 -19.71 3.27 -12.42
CA ALA A 12 -20.42 4.54 -12.47
C ALA A 12 -20.81 5.07 -11.07
N ARG A 13 -20.91 4.18 -10.10
CA ARG A 13 -21.27 4.49 -8.69
C ARG A 13 -20.10 4.32 -7.72
N LYS A 14 -18.86 4.16 -8.20
CA LYS A 14 -17.72 3.82 -7.32
C LYS A 14 -17.58 4.77 -6.14
N ASN A 15 -17.68 6.08 -6.37
CA ASN A 15 -17.47 7.10 -5.32
C ASN A 15 -18.62 7.09 -4.30
N GLU A 16 -19.86 6.90 -4.75
CA GLU A 16 -21.02 6.70 -3.86
C GLU A 16 -20.84 5.47 -2.97
N ILE A 17 -20.45 4.34 -3.57
CA ILE A 17 -20.23 3.07 -2.86
C ILE A 17 -19.09 3.23 -1.84
N MET A 18 -17.97 3.84 -2.23
CA MET A 18 -16.82 4.06 -1.35
C MET A 18 -17.16 5.00 -0.21
N LYS A 19 -17.88 6.08 -0.48
CA LYS A 19 -18.34 7.02 0.54
C LYS A 19 -19.28 6.35 1.56
N ALA A 20 -20.22 5.53 1.07
CA ALA A 20 -21.13 4.78 1.95
C ALA A 20 -20.39 3.71 2.79
N ALA A 21 -19.39 3.04 2.22
CA ALA A 21 -18.65 1.97 2.90
C ALA A 21 -17.59 2.48 3.88
N LEU A 22 -16.88 3.56 3.55
CA LEU A 22 -15.70 4.03 4.26
C LEU A 22 -15.88 5.39 4.95
N GLY A 23 -16.94 6.13 4.63
CA GLY A 23 -17.15 7.52 5.07
C GLY A 23 -16.23 8.52 4.36
N ILE A 24 -15.51 8.10 3.31
CA ILE A 24 -14.52 8.90 2.61
C ILE A 24 -15.02 9.19 1.19
N ASP A 25 -15.00 10.44 0.81
CA ASP A 25 -15.30 10.87 -0.56
C ASP A 25 -14.00 10.85 -1.38
N TYR A 26 -13.78 9.77 -2.13
CA TYR A 26 -12.55 9.60 -2.92
C TYR A 26 -12.39 10.65 -4.01
N GLN A 27 -13.49 11.24 -4.50
CA GLN A 27 -13.45 12.24 -5.56
C GLN A 27 -12.68 13.49 -5.13
N GLN A 28 -12.64 13.81 -3.85
CA GLN A 28 -11.88 14.96 -3.31
C GLN A 28 -10.37 14.81 -3.50
N TYR A 29 -9.87 13.59 -3.65
CA TYR A 29 -8.44 13.27 -3.76
C TYR A 29 -8.02 12.93 -5.19
N GLU A 30 -8.96 12.83 -6.12
CA GLU A 30 -8.66 12.57 -7.54
C GLU A 30 -8.12 13.85 -8.21
N GLN A 31 -6.81 13.92 -8.43
CA GLN A 31 -6.16 15.06 -9.11
C GLN A 31 -6.26 14.94 -10.64
N SER A 32 -6.35 13.72 -11.15
CA SER A 32 -6.55 13.39 -12.57
C SER A 32 -6.99 11.93 -12.69
N PRO A 33 -7.33 11.43 -13.90
CA PRO A 33 -7.70 10.03 -14.11
C PRO A 33 -6.64 9.01 -13.66
N ILE A 34 -5.39 9.43 -13.51
CA ILE A 34 -4.24 8.57 -13.11
C ILE A 34 -3.48 9.08 -11.89
N ALA A 35 -3.91 10.19 -11.28
CA ALA A 35 -3.24 10.77 -10.12
C ALA A 35 -4.23 10.93 -8.96
N PHE A 36 -3.76 10.59 -7.76
CA PHE A 36 -4.54 10.58 -6.54
C PHE A 36 -3.71 11.16 -5.38
N ASP A 37 -4.29 12.09 -4.63
CA ASP A 37 -3.62 12.71 -3.49
C ASP A 37 -3.73 11.82 -2.24
N TYR A 38 -2.87 10.82 -2.18
CA TYR A 38 -2.76 9.93 -1.02
C TYR A 38 -2.33 10.66 0.25
N HIS A 39 -1.53 11.72 0.12
CA HIS A 39 -1.05 12.47 1.28
C HIS A 39 -2.20 13.21 1.97
N GLN A 40 -3.00 13.93 1.19
CA GLN A 40 -4.20 14.60 1.72
C GLN A 40 -5.19 13.60 2.30
N MET A 41 -5.49 12.51 1.58
CA MET A 41 -6.38 11.46 2.08
C MET A 41 -5.88 10.87 3.41
N MET A 42 -4.58 10.65 3.53
CA MET A 42 -3.98 10.10 4.75
C MET A 42 -4.17 11.06 5.94
N ASN A 43 -3.94 12.35 5.74
CA ASN A 43 -4.17 13.36 6.76
C ASN A 43 -5.64 13.43 7.19
N ASP A 44 -6.56 13.43 6.23
CA ASP A 44 -8.01 13.52 6.48
C ASP A 44 -8.56 12.25 7.16
N THR A 45 -7.92 11.11 6.97
CA THR A 45 -8.27 9.85 7.64
C THR A 45 -7.60 9.67 9.00
N GLY A 46 -6.81 10.65 9.44
CA GLY A 46 -6.17 10.65 10.76
C GLY A 46 -4.96 9.73 10.87
N PHE A 47 -4.30 9.40 9.75
CA PHE A 47 -3.01 8.73 9.74
C PHE A 47 -1.91 9.72 9.37
N SER A 48 -0.97 9.93 10.26
CA SER A 48 0.29 10.60 9.96
C SER A 48 1.33 9.60 9.42
N LEU A 49 2.41 10.11 8.81
CA LEU A 49 3.56 9.27 8.45
C LEU A 49 4.18 8.60 9.67
N ASP A 50 4.22 9.32 10.79
CA ASP A 50 4.76 8.77 12.06
C ASP A 50 3.92 7.61 12.58
N ASP A 51 2.57 7.70 12.46
CA ASP A 51 1.69 6.57 12.78
C ASP A 51 1.96 5.36 11.90
N ILE A 52 2.14 5.57 10.60
CA ILE A 52 2.45 4.48 9.67
C ILE A 52 3.78 3.84 10.03
N PHE A 53 4.83 4.63 10.27
CA PHE A 53 6.13 4.10 10.68
C PHE A 53 6.06 3.37 12.02
N ARG A 54 5.32 3.90 12.99
CA ARG A 54 5.10 3.25 14.28
C ARG A 54 4.41 1.90 14.11
N ILE A 55 3.30 1.84 13.37
CA ILE A 55 2.54 0.61 13.13
C ILE A 55 3.41 -0.43 12.41
N GLN A 56 4.14 -0.02 11.38
CA GLN A 56 5.03 -0.92 10.63
C GLN A 56 6.16 -1.46 11.50
N ARG A 57 6.76 -0.63 12.36
CA ARG A 57 7.79 -1.05 13.31
C ARG A 57 7.24 -2.06 14.34
N GLU A 58 6.09 -1.79 14.93
CA GLU A 58 5.43 -2.69 15.88
C GLU A 58 5.09 -4.06 15.26
N THR A 59 4.84 -4.10 13.96
CA THR A 59 4.54 -5.32 13.20
C THR A 59 5.76 -5.94 12.54
N LYS A 60 6.94 -5.37 12.72
CA LYS A 60 8.20 -5.78 12.07
C LYS A 60 8.09 -5.82 10.54
N VAL A 61 7.42 -4.82 9.99
CA VAL A 61 7.22 -4.66 8.56
C VAL A 61 8.06 -3.49 8.06
N GLY A 62 8.69 -3.67 6.90
CA GLY A 62 9.40 -2.59 6.22
C GLY A 62 10.84 -2.34 6.68
N GLU A 63 11.31 -2.99 7.73
CA GLU A 63 12.74 -3.03 8.10
C GLU A 63 13.49 -4.01 7.19
N THR A 64 13.36 -3.79 5.88
CA THR A 64 13.92 -4.67 4.86
C THR A 64 15.28 -4.17 4.40
N PRO A 65 16.19 -5.06 3.96
CA PRO A 65 17.53 -4.69 3.53
C PRO A 65 17.53 -3.69 2.38
N LEU A 66 18.56 -2.84 2.36
CA LEU A 66 18.87 -1.95 1.25
C LEU A 66 20.28 -2.25 0.77
N PHE A 67 20.41 -2.65 -0.50
CA PHE A 67 21.69 -3.01 -1.12
C PHE A 67 22.08 -2.02 -2.20
N GLU A 68 23.34 -1.64 -2.26
CA GLU A 68 23.94 -0.99 -3.42
C GLU A 68 24.26 -2.03 -4.49
N LEU A 69 23.69 -1.88 -5.68
CA LEU A 69 23.99 -2.71 -6.84
C LEU A 69 25.22 -2.16 -7.59
N ARG A 70 26.42 -2.39 -7.04
CA ARG A 70 27.67 -1.79 -7.51
C ARG A 70 27.93 -2.03 -8.98
N ASN A 71 27.88 -3.29 -9.44
CA ASN A 71 28.16 -3.64 -10.83
C ASN A 71 27.19 -2.98 -11.81
N LEU A 72 25.90 -2.87 -11.44
CA LEU A 72 24.90 -2.20 -12.25
C LEU A 72 25.10 -0.67 -12.25
N THR A 73 25.41 -0.11 -11.10
CA THR A 73 25.78 1.30 -10.92
C THR A 73 26.96 1.66 -11.82
N GLU A 74 28.04 0.87 -11.79
CA GLU A 74 29.21 1.07 -12.63
C GLU A 74 28.90 0.92 -14.11
N SER A 75 28.10 -0.07 -14.49
CA SER A 75 27.69 -0.27 -15.89
C SER A 75 26.93 0.93 -16.43
N VAL A 76 25.96 1.43 -15.67
CA VAL A 76 25.19 2.62 -16.04
C VAL A 76 26.08 3.86 -16.14
N ARG A 77 26.99 4.06 -15.19
CA ARG A 77 27.91 5.21 -15.20
C ARG A 77 28.89 5.18 -16.36
N ARG A 78 29.34 4.01 -16.80
CA ARG A 78 30.24 3.89 -17.98
C ARG A 78 29.56 4.26 -19.29
N THR A 79 28.24 4.06 -19.39
CA THR A 79 27.50 4.34 -20.64
C THR A 79 26.80 5.72 -20.61
N ALA A 80 26.78 6.39 -19.47
CA ALA A 80 26.18 7.69 -19.34
C ALA A 80 27.09 8.82 -19.85
N PRO A 81 26.54 9.94 -20.34
CA PRO A 81 27.31 11.14 -20.64
C PRO A 81 28.07 11.64 -19.41
N ALA A 82 29.15 12.39 -19.62
CA ALA A 82 29.97 12.96 -18.56
C ALA A 82 29.11 13.76 -17.54
N GLY A 83 29.30 13.50 -16.26
CA GLY A 83 28.52 14.10 -15.17
C GLY A 83 27.09 13.57 -15.01
N LYS A 84 26.71 12.55 -15.78
CA LYS A 84 25.44 11.81 -15.66
C LYS A 84 25.69 10.40 -15.13
N GLY A 85 24.63 9.71 -14.85
CA GLY A 85 24.65 8.35 -14.29
C GLY A 85 23.77 8.26 -13.05
N ALA A 86 23.74 7.07 -12.44
CA ALA A 86 22.91 6.83 -11.27
C ALA A 86 23.65 6.00 -10.21
N LEU A 87 23.28 6.16 -8.97
CA LEU A 87 23.49 5.16 -7.92
C LEU A 87 22.26 4.26 -7.89
N ILE A 88 22.44 2.95 -8.07
CA ILE A 88 21.35 2.00 -8.13
C ILE A 88 21.28 1.23 -6.82
N LEU A 89 20.13 1.36 -6.15
CA LEU A 89 19.84 0.71 -4.88
C LEU A 89 18.70 -0.30 -5.07
N LEU A 90 18.80 -1.44 -4.39
CA LEU A 90 17.75 -2.45 -4.28
C LEU A 90 17.20 -2.45 -2.86
N LYS A 91 15.92 -2.12 -2.71
CA LYS A 91 15.16 -2.32 -1.47
C LYS A 91 14.49 -3.70 -1.53
N ASP A 92 14.97 -4.65 -0.74
CA ASP A 92 14.51 -6.04 -0.79
C ASP A 92 13.23 -6.24 0.04
N GLU A 93 12.09 -5.97 -0.54
CA GLU A 93 10.79 -6.15 0.10
C GLU A 93 10.35 -7.63 0.26
N ALA A 94 11.07 -8.57 -0.34
CA ALA A 94 10.84 -10.00 -0.11
C ALA A 94 11.25 -10.44 1.32
N ALA A 95 12.03 -9.63 2.01
CA ALA A 95 12.42 -9.88 3.40
C ALA A 95 11.30 -9.60 4.43
N ASN A 96 10.15 -9.06 4.01
CA ASN A 96 8.97 -8.96 4.90
C ASN A 96 8.40 -10.35 5.22
N ALA A 97 7.63 -10.44 6.30
CA ALA A 97 7.10 -11.70 6.84
C ALA A 97 6.26 -12.54 5.86
N SER A 98 5.52 -11.92 4.96
CA SER A 98 4.77 -12.63 3.89
C SER A 98 5.55 -12.79 2.59
N GLY A 99 6.80 -12.36 2.54
CA GLY A 99 7.65 -12.42 1.34
C GLY A 99 7.36 -11.32 0.33
N SER A 100 6.69 -10.23 0.69
CA SER A 100 6.38 -9.16 -0.26
C SER A 100 6.15 -7.80 0.39
N PHE A 101 6.23 -6.72 -0.41
CA PHE A 101 5.89 -5.36 0.02
C PHE A 101 4.41 -5.17 0.43
N LYS A 102 3.55 -6.15 0.16
CA LYS A 102 2.13 -6.10 0.52
C LYS A 102 1.92 -6.06 2.04
N ASP A 103 2.89 -6.52 2.82
CA ASP A 103 2.88 -6.41 4.27
C ASP A 103 2.77 -4.96 4.76
N ARG A 104 3.36 -4.00 4.04
CA ARG A 104 3.26 -2.58 4.39
C ARG A 104 1.82 -2.09 4.44
N ARG A 105 1.00 -2.48 3.47
CA ARG A 105 -0.43 -2.15 3.45
C ARG A 105 -1.22 -3.00 4.45
N ALA A 106 -0.95 -4.29 4.49
CA ALA A 106 -1.69 -5.22 5.33
C ALA A 106 -1.53 -4.90 6.82
N SER A 107 -0.36 -4.44 7.27
CA SER A 107 -0.11 -4.03 8.65
C SER A 107 -1.01 -2.87 9.08
N ILE A 108 -1.19 -1.86 8.24
CA ILE A 108 -2.07 -0.72 8.50
C ILE A 108 -3.53 -1.18 8.54
N SER A 109 -3.94 -1.99 7.57
CA SER A 109 -5.32 -2.52 7.51
C SER A 109 -5.65 -3.37 8.74
N ALA A 110 -4.73 -4.23 9.19
CA ALA A 110 -4.92 -5.06 10.38
C ALA A 110 -4.95 -4.22 11.67
N TYR A 111 -4.10 -3.19 11.76
CA TYR A 111 -4.13 -2.26 12.87
C TYR A 111 -5.48 -1.55 12.98
N GLU A 112 -5.99 -1.01 11.87
CA GLU A 112 -7.27 -0.30 11.84
C GLU A 112 -8.45 -1.23 12.13
N ALA A 113 -8.44 -2.45 11.59
CA ALA A 113 -9.46 -3.46 11.88
C ALA A 113 -9.53 -3.76 13.38
N LYS A 114 -8.39 -3.99 14.02
CA LYS A 114 -8.30 -4.21 15.48
C LYS A 114 -8.77 -2.99 16.27
N LYS A 115 -8.32 -1.80 15.90
CA LYS A 115 -8.71 -0.54 16.55
C LYS A 115 -10.23 -0.33 16.52
N ARG A 116 -10.89 -0.74 15.44
CA ARG A 116 -12.36 -0.68 15.29
C ARG A 116 -13.10 -1.87 15.90
N GLY A 117 -12.42 -2.82 16.51
CA GLY A 117 -13.03 -3.98 17.15
C GLY A 117 -13.52 -5.06 16.19
N PHE A 118 -13.05 -5.08 14.94
CA PHE A 118 -13.38 -6.18 14.02
C PHE A 118 -12.67 -7.46 14.43
N SER A 119 -13.40 -8.58 14.39
CA SER A 119 -12.90 -9.91 14.75
C SER A 119 -12.15 -10.60 13.60
N GLY A 120 -12.19 -10.06 12.39
CA GLY A 120 -11.55 -10.65 11.23
C GLY A 120 -11.44 -9.68 10.06
N MET A 121 -10.70 -10.12 9.05
CA MET A 121 -10.48 -9.38 7.81
C MET A 121 -10.82 -10.26 6.61
N ALA A 122 -11.40 -9.67 5.58
CA ALA A 122 -11.62 -10.30 4.29
C ALA A 122 -10.90 -9.50 3.19
N ALA A 123 -10.31 -10.19 2.23
CA ALA A 123 -9.64 -9.56 1.11
C ALA A 123 -9.90 -10.30 -0.20
N ALA A 124 -10.23 -9.56 -1.25
CA ALA A 124 -10.15 -10.07 -2.62
C ALA A 124 -8.70 -9.97 -3.10
N THR A 125 -8.12 -11.09 -3.51
CA THR A 125 -6.70 -11.16 -3.84
C THR A 125 -6.38 -12.25 -4.84
N SER A 126 -5.37 -12.03 -5.67
CA SER A 126 -4.79 -13.03 -6.56
C SER A 126 -3.49 -13.65 -6.01
N GLY A 127 -3.08 -13.32 -4.79
CA GLY A 127 -1.83 -13.88 -4.22
C GLY A 127 -1.27 -13.09 -3.03
N ASN A 128 -0.19 -12.36 -3.23
CA ASN A 128 0.64 -11.76 -2.17
C ASN A 128 -0.12 -10.88 -1.17
N TYR A 129 -1.16 -10.18 -1.58
CA TYR A 129 -1.93 -9.38 -0.63
C TYR A 129 -2.72 -10.25 0.35
N GLY A 130 -3.29 -11.36 -0.11
CA GLY A 130 -3.96 -12.33 0.76
C GLY A 130 -3.00 -12.97 1.76
N ALA A 131 -1.81 -13.34 1.30
CA ALA A 131 -0.75 -13.85 2.18
C ALA A 131 -0.35 -12.83 3.24
N ALA A 132 -0.19 -11.56 2.85
CA ALA A 132 0.13 -10.48 3.77
C ALA A 132 -0.98 -10.22 4.78
N VAL A 133 -2.25 -10.19 4.35
CA VAL A 133 -3.41 -10.04 5.26
C VAL A 133 -3.47 -11.19 6.27
N ALA A 134 -3.30 -12.44 5.82
CA ALA A 134 -3.29 -13.60 6.71
C ALA A 134 -2.13 -13.55 7.72
N SER A 135 -0.93 -13.17 7.27
CA SER A 135 0.24 -12.97 8.12
C SER A 135 -0.01 -11.92 9.21
N GLN A 136 -0.53 -10.77 8.85
CA GLN A 136 -0.76 -9.67 9.78
C GLN A 136 -1.96 -9.92 10.71
N ALA A 137 -3.01 -10.56 10.23
CA ALA A 137 -4.16 -10.93 11.07
C ALA A 137 -3.79 -11.92 12.18
N ARG A 138 -2.82 -12.83 11.93
CA ARG A 138 -2.31 -13.79 12.94
C ARG A 138 -1.50 -13.11 14.05
N GLN A 139 -0.84 -11.99 13.75
CA GLN A 139 0.01 -11.27 14.70
C GLN A 139 -0.78 -10.36 15.65
N ARG A 140 -2.07 -10.18 15.40
CA ARG A 140 -2.95 -9.24 16.10
C ARG A 140 -4.03 -9.94 16.91
#